data_e8ef153bc02bb44c0325abe833685623
#
_entry.id   e8ef153bc02bb44c0325abe833685623
#
_cell.length_a   1.000
_cell.length_b   1.000
_cell.length_c   1.000
_cell.angle_alpha   90.00
_cell.angle_beta   90.00
_cell.angle_gamma   90.00
#
_symmetry.space_group_name_H-M   'P 1'
#
loop_
_entity.id
_entity.type
_entity.pdbx_description
1 polymer ?
#
loop_
_entity_poly.entity_id
_entity_poly.type
_entity_poly.pdbx_seq_one_letter_code
_entity_poly.pdbx_strand_id
1 'polypeptide(L)' 'MQNYMTNLRINDTEKELIRKVSIDTNRKLVNLGKMPLKESELVHLILQKALKRTQIDEEGNIEIV' A
#
# COMPACT_ATOMS: atom_id res chain seq x y z
N MET A 1 13.74 -17.54 -11.53
CA MET A 1 12.80 -16.56 -10.92
C MET A 1 13.56 -15.42 -10.28
N GLN A 2 13.16 -14.22 -10.58
CA GLN A 2 13.81 -13.03 -10.06
C GLN A 2 13.24 -12.63 -8.71
N ASN A 3 14.13 -12.23 -7.80
CA ASN A 3 13.75 -11.82 -6.46
C ASN A 3 14.17 -10.40 -6.14
N TYR A 4 14.44 -9.60 -7.18
CA TYR A 4 14.91 -8.25 -6.95
C TYR A 4 13.90 -7.38 -6.20
N MET A 5 12.63 -7.77 -6.18
CA MET A 5 11.59 -7.04 -5.46
C MET A 5 11.64 -7.27 -3.95
N THR A 6 12.36 -8.29 -3.49
CA THR A 6 12.44 -8.55 -2.05
C THR A 6 13.27 -7.51 -1.32
N ASN A 7 14.09 -6.75 -2.04
CA ASN A 7 14.95 -5.74 -1.44
C ASN A 7 14.39 -4.33 -1.58
N LEU A 8 13.10 -4.24 -1.82
CA LEU A 8 12.44 -2.94 -1.94
C LEU A 8 12.51 -2.20 -0.61
N ARG A 9 13.01 -0.97 -0.63
CA ARG A 9 13.14 -0.16 0.56
C ARG A 9 12.13 0.95 0.55
N ILE A 10 11.67 1.33 1.73
CA ILE A 10 10.78 2.48 1.88
C ILE A 10 11.49 3.53 2.72
N ASN A 11 11.23 4.79 2.40
CA ASN A 11 11.82 5.91 3.12
C ASN A 11 10.95 6.30 4.32
N ASP A 12 11.44 7.26 5.11
CA ASP A 12 10.75 7.66 6.33
C ASP A 12 9.39 8.30 6.06
N THR A 13 9.29 9.07 4.98
CA THR A 13 8.01 9.68 4.59
C THR A 13 6.99 8.60 4.26
N GLU A 14 7.42 7.59 3.53
CA GLU A 14 6.54 6.47 3.18
C GLU A 14 6.11 5.68 4.41
N LYS A 15 7.03 5.48 5.36
CA LYS A 15 6.69 4.80 6.61
C LYS A 15 5.61 5.55 7.37
N GLU A 16 5.71 6.88 7.43
CA GLU A 16 4.71 7.69 8.10
C GLU A 16 3.35 7.60 7.42
N LEU A 17 3.34 7.62 6.09
CA LEU A 17 2.09 7.48 5.35
C LEU A 17 1.46 6.11 5.57
N ILE A 18 2.28 5.07 5.57
CA ILE A 18 1.80 3.70 5.84
C ILE A 18 1.18 3.64 7.23
N ARG A 19 1.84 4.23 8.23
CA ARG A 19 1.33 4.24 9.59
C ARG A 19 -0.03 4.90 9.67
N LYS A 20 -0.18 6.07 9.05
CA LYS A 20 -1.45 6.81 9.07
C LYS A 20 -2.56 6.02 8.39
N VAL A 21 -2.27 5.46 7.23
CA VAL A 21 -3.25 4.67 6.51
C VAL A 21 -3.63 3.43 7.31
N SER A 22 -2.65 2.80 7.96
CA SER A 22 -2.89 1.62 8.78
C SER A 22 -3.81 1.94 9.95
N ILE A 23 -3.57 3.04 10.64
CA ILE A 23 -4.40 3.45 11.77
C ILE A 23 -5.85 3.69 11.31
N ASP A 24 -6.02 4.46 10.23
CA ASP A 24 -7.35 4.77 9.72
C ASP A 24 -8.08 3.54 9.22
N THR A 25 -7.38 2.69 8.48
CA THR A 25 -7.96 1.47 7.93
C THR A 25 -8.39 0.52 9.03
N ASN A 26 -7.52 0.33 10.02
CA ASN A 26 -7.83 -0.60 11.12
C ASN A 26 -8.96 -0.09 11.99
N ARG A 27 -9.07 1.22 12.16
CA ARG A 27 -10.20 1.79 12.88
C ARG A 27 -11.51 1.45 12.17
N LYS A 28 -11.54 1.59 10.86
CA LYS A 28 -12.73 1.24 10.07
C LYS A 28 -13.02 -0.25 10.11
N LEU A 29 -11.99 -1.08 10.04
CA LEU A 29 -12.16 -2.53 10.09
C LEU A 29 -12.79 -2.94 11.44
N VAL A 30 -12.25 -2.43 12.54
CA VAL A 30 -12.77 -2.74 13.85
C VAL A 30 -14.22 -2.29 13.98
N ASN A 31 -14.54 -1.11 13.46
CA ASN A 31 -15.92 -0.60 13.48
C ASN A 31 -16.87 -1.47 12.67
N LEU A 32 -16.35 -2.19 11.69
CA LEU A 32 -17.13 -3.13 10.87
C LEU A 32 -17.17 -4.53 11.48
N GLY A 33 -16.56 -4.71 12.66
CA GLY A 33 -16.49 -6.01 13.30
C GLY A 33 -15.46 -6.95 12.68
N LYS A 34 -14.48 -6.39 12.00
CA LYS A 34 -13.43 -7.17 11.33
C LYS A 34 -12.12 -7.06 12.07
N MET A 35 -11.24 -8.04 11.85
CA MET A 35 -9.92 -8.04 12.47
C MET A 35 -9.03 -6.97 11.85
N PRO A 36 -8.23 -6.28 12.68
CA PRO A 36 -7.25 -5.35 12.12
C PRO A 36 -6.15 -6.09 11.38
N LEU A 37 -5.50 -5.39 10.46
CA LEU A 37 -4.41 -5.93 9.65
C LEU A 37 -3.07 -5.44 10.19
N LYS A 38 -2.05 -6.27 10.05
CA LYS A 38 -0.68 -5.82 10.29
C LYS A 38 -0.29 -4.88 9.17
N GLU A 39 0.64 -3.96 9.45
CA GLU A 39 1.09 -3.01 8.45
C GLU A 39 1.60 -3.69 7.20
N SER A 40 2.37 -4.77 7.33
CA SER A 40 2.89 -5.48 6.18
C SER A 40 1.77 -6.09 5.33
N GLU A 41 0.75 -6.64 5.97
CA GLU A 41 -0.40 -7.19 5.26
C GLU A 41 -1.16 -6.12 4.50
N LEU A 42 -1.35 -4.97 5.14
CA LEU A 42 -2.03 -3.85 4.52
C LEU A 42 -1.27 -3.34 3.30
N VAL A 43 0.05 -3.19 3.43
CA VAL A 43 0.88 -2.72 2.33
C VAL A 43 0.82 -3.68 1.16
N HIS A 44 0.88 -4.98 1.41
CA HIS A 44 0.77 -5.97 0.33
C HIS A 44 -0.56 -5.88 -0.39
N LEU A 45 -1.65 -5.74 0.36
CA LEU A 45 -2.98 -5.62 -0.26
C LEU A 45 -3.08 -4.35 -1.10
N ILE A 46 -2.56 -3.24 -0.59
CA ILE A 46 -2.57 -1.98 -1.33
C ILE A 46 -1.75 -2.11 -2.61
N LEU A 47 -0.56 -2.70 -2.51
CA LEU A 47 0.29 -2.89 -3.68
C LEU A 47 -0.39 -3.76 -4.73
N GLN A 48 -1.02 -4.85 -4.32
CA GLN A 48 -1.70 -5.73 -5.25
C GLN A 48 -2.80 -4.99 -6.02
N LYS A 49 -3.56 -4.17 -5.32
CA LYS A 49 -4.65 -3.43 -5.94
C LYS A 49 -4.14 -2.28 -6.79
N ALA A 50 -3.15 -1.54 -6.29
CA ALA A 50 -2.61 -0.38 -6.98
C ALA A 50 -1.86 -0.78 -8.25
N LEU A 51 -1.09 -1.86 -8.19
CA LEU A 51 -0.30 -2.29 -9.34
C LEU A 51 -1.18 -2.70 -10.51
N LYS A 52 -2.37 -3.25 -10.23
CA LYS A 52 -3.31 -3.61 -11.29
C LYS A 52 -3.94 -2.40 -11.96
N ARG A 53 -3.87 -1.25 -11.30
CA ARG A 53 -4.52 -0.03 -11.76
C ARG A 53 -3.52 1.06 -12.13
N THR A 54 -2.27 0.70 -12.25
CA THR A 54 -1.22 1.64 -12.57
C THR A 54 -1.17 1.89 -14.08
N GLN A 55 -1.02 3.13 -14.46
CA GLN A 55 -0.84 3.50 -15.86
C GLN A 55 0.03 4.75 -15.94
N ILE A 56 0.47 5.08 -17.14
CA ILE A 56 1.30 6.24 -17.39
C ILE A 56 0.50 7.21 -18.26
N ASP A 57 0.48 8.49 -17.86
CA ASP A 57 -0.17 9.51 -18.67
C ASP A 57 0.75 9.95 -19.82
N GLU A 58 0.29 10.91 -20.62
CA GLU A 58 1.03 11.37 -21.79
C GLU A 58 2.33 12.08 -21.44
N GLU A 59 2.44 12.58 -20.23
CA GLU A 59 3.64 13.28 -19.77
C GLU A 59 4.63 12.35 -19.07
N GLY A 60 4.28 11.07 -18.95
CA GLY A 60 5.14 10.11 -18.29
C GLY A 60 4.93 10.00 -16.80
N ASN A 61 3.84 10.57 -16.28
CA ASN A 61 3.52 10.46 -14.86
C ASN A 61 2.77 9.18 -14.57
N ILE A 62 3.08 8.56 -13.44
CA ILE A 62 2.40 7.34 -13.03
C ILE A 62 1.09 7.70 -12.33
N GLU A 63 0.03 7.05 -12.77
CA GLU A 63 -1.30 7.25 -12.21
C GLU A 63 -1.90 5.93 -11.75
N ILE A 64 -2.71 6.01 -10.71
CA ILE A 64 -3.49 4.86 -10.24
C ILE A 64 -4.96 5.21 -10.47
N VAL A 65 -5.61 4.41 -11.30
CA VAL A 65 -6.99 4.69 -11.74
C VAL A 65 -8.03 3.79 -11.09
#